data_05676ac15edcef71b86e311c33524c26
#
_entry.id   05676ac15edcef71b86e311c33524c26
#
_cell.length_a   1.000
_cell.length_b   1.000
_cell.length_c   1.000
_cell.angle_alpha   90.00
_cell.angle_beta   90.00
_cell.angle_gamma   90.00
#
_symmetry.space_group_name_H-M   'P 1'
#
loop_
_entity.id
_entity.type
_entity.pdbx_description
1 polymer ?
#
loop_
_entity_poly.entity_id
_entity_poly.type
_entity_poly.pdbx_seq_one_letter_code
_entity_poly.pdbx_strand_id
1 'polypeptide(L)'
;MKAKSPTSNQVYFSESDIDYDELKNICSEETLKDNYPLSDSISNNVVIYDAKDFVSFVGNIEQEMKLKTEMHHVLENGPGVFVIRNLYSEDVIDQSNAIFEKIVEKESSSSNDHFASGTN
;
A
#
# COMPACT_ATOMS: atom_id res chain seq x y z
N MET A 1 20.63 0.38 18.18
CA MET A 1 19.78 1.44 18.78
C MET A 1 18.36 1.18 18.29
N LYS A 2 17.39 1.00 19.18
CA LYS A 2 15.98 0.86 18.75
C LYS A 2 15.55 2.22 18.25
N ALA A 3 15.11 2.30 16.99
CA ALA A 3 14.42 3.45 16.45
C ALA A 3 13.34 3.87 17.47
N LYS A 4 13.31 5.15 17.82
CA LYS A 4 12.24 5.71 18.62
C LYS A 4 10.98 5.61 17.79
N SER A 5 10.11 4.64 18.07
CA SER A 5 8.77 4.65 17.50
C SER A 5 8.17 6.04 17.73
N PRO A 6 7.64 6.70 16.71
CA PRO A 6 6.96 7.97 16.92
C PRO A 6 5.91 7.75 18.01
N THR A 7 5.92 8.59 19.02
CA THR A 7 4.86 8.59 20.03
C THR A 7 3.55 8.76 19.28
N SER A 8 2.60 7.89 19.52
CA SER A 8 1.36 7.67 18.76
C SER A 8 0.45 8.92 18.54
N ASN A 9 0.91 10.10 18.91
CA ASN A 9 0.18 11.38 18.81
C ASN A 9 0.97 12.50 18.09
N GLN A 10 2.13 12.22 17.50
CA GLN A 10 2.88 13.25 16.78
C GLN A 10 2.31 13.42 15.37
N VAL A 11 1.52 14.47 15.18
CA VAL A 11 0.89 14.82 13.91
C VAL A 11 1.77 15.76 13.07
N TYR A 12 2.65 16.50 13.73
CA TYR A 12 3.54 17.50 13.10
C TYR A 12 4.99 17.17 13.39
N PHE A 13 5.84 17.28 12.37
CA PHE A 13 7.28 17.10 12.44
C PHE A 13 7.97 18.42 12.18
N SER A 14 9.09 18.67 12.85
CA SER A 14 9.98 19.82 12.62
C SER A 14 11.23 19.37 11.86
N GLU A 15 12.00 20.31 11.31
CA GLU A 15 13.29 19.99 10.68
C GLU A 15 14.26 19.26 11.62
N SER A 16 14.16 19.52 12.93
CA SER A 16 14.99 18.86 13.95
C SER A 16 14.62 17.39 14.16
N ASP A 17 13.49 16.94 13.67
CA ASP A 17 13.03 15.55 13.77
C ASP A 17 13.52 14.70 12.57
N ILE A 18 14.17 15.33 11.58
CA ILE A 18 14.69 14.68 10.39
C ILE A 18 16.07 14.09 10.70
N ASP A 19 16.18 12.77 10.60
CA ASP A 19 17.45 12.04 10.72
C ASP A 19 17.75 11.30 9.40
N TYR A 20 18.76 11.75 8.69
CA TYR A 20 19.17 11.15 7.42
C TYR A 20 19.73 9.73 7.59
N ASP A 21 20.46 9.48 8.68
CA ASP A 21 21.04 8.16 8.94
C ASP A 21 19.94 7.16 9.31
N GLU A 22 18.90 7.58 10.02
CA GLU A 22 17.71 6.76 10.30
C GLU A 22 16.99 6.40 8.98
N LEU A 23 16.74 7.38 8.12
CA LEU A 23 16.13 7.14 6.80
C LEU A 23 16.96 6.17 5.96
N LYS A 24 18.28 6.37 5.90
CA LYS A 24 19.19 5.49 5.17
C LYS A 24 19.16 4.06 5.69
N ASN A 25 19.11 3.88 7.02
CA ASN A 25 19.01 2.56 7.64
C ASN A 25 17.70 1.88 7.27
N ILE A 26 16.55 2.58 7.38
CA ILE A 26 15.23 2.06 6.98
C ILE A 26 15.24 1.65 5.50
N CYS A 27 15.78 2.50 4.61
CA CYS A 27 15.85 2.21 3.18
C CYS A 27 16.81 1.05 2.82
N SER A 28 17.70 0.66 3.73
CA SER A 28 18.62 -0.46 3.53
C SER A 28 18.08 -1.80 4.05
N GLU A 29 16.94 -1.80 4.74
CA GLU A 29 16.33 -3.02 5.24
C GLU A 29 15.79 -3.89 4.11
N GLU A 30 16.01 -5.20 4.23
CA GLU A 30 15.47 -6.19 3.30
C GLU A 30 14.19 -6.82 3.87
N THR A 31 13.18 -6.92 3.02
CA THR A 31 11.92 -7.58 3.35
C THR A 31 12.08 -9.08 3.24
N LEU A 32 12.06 -9.79 4.38
CA LEU A 32 12.22 -11.24 4.42
C LEU A 32 10.87 -11.94 4.41
N LYS A 33 10.76 -13.02 3.59
CA LYS A 33 9.55 -13.85 3.48
C LYS A 33 9.10 -14.44 4.82
N ASP A 34 10.03 -14.79 5.68
CA ASP A 34 9.75 -15.40 6.98
C ASP A 34 8.98 -14.45 7.93
N ASN A 35 9.08 -13.15 7.71
CA ASN A 35 8.32 -12.15 8.47
C ASN A 35 6.84 -12.06 8.02
N TYR A 36 6.54 -12.61 6.83
CA TYR A 36 5.23 -12.53 6.20
C TYR A 36 4.77 -13.90 5.71
N PRO A 37 4.47 -14.84 6.63
CA PRO A 37 4.16 -16.22 6.31
C PRO A 37 2.95 -16.41 5.40
N LEU A 38 1.95 -15.51 5.46
CA LEU A 38 0.75 -15.56 4.63
C LEU A 38 0.96 -14.95 3.23
N SER A 39 2.09 -14.26 2.96
CA SER A 39 2.38 -13.78 1.62
C SER A 39 2.70 -14.94 0.67
N ASP A 40 2.50 -14.75 -0.62
CA ASP A 40 2.94 -15.70 -1.65
C ASP A 40 4.45 -15.55 -1.89
N SER A 41 4.90 -14.33 -2.11
CA SER A 41 6.30 -14.03 -2.43
C SER A 41 6.71 -12.62 -2.02
N ILE A 42 8.02 -12.36 -2.07
CA ILE A 42 8.60 -11.02 -1.93
C ILE A 42 9.32 -10.70 -3.24
N SER A 43 9.08 -9.51 -3.79
CA SER A 43 9.77 -9.03 -4.98
C SER A 43 10.14 -7.55 -4.82
N ASN A 44 11.43 -7.22 -4.92
CA ASN A 44 11.94 -5.86 -4.74
C ASN A 44 11.44 -5.19 -3.43
N ASN A 45 11.50 -5.93 -2.33
CA ASN A 45 10.97 -5.53 -1.02
C ASN A 45 9.44 -5.37 -0.95
N VAL A 46 8.70 -5.65 -2.00
CA VAL A 46 7.23 -5.61 -1.99
C VAL A 46 6.67 -6.97 -1.58
N VAL A 47 5.79 -6.98 -0.59
CA VAL A 47 5.08 -8.19 -0.15
C VAL A 47 3.95 -8.49 -1.13
N ILE A 48 3.92 -9.70 -1.68
CA ILE A 48 2.93 -10.13 -2.67
C ILE A 48 2.06 -11.23 -2.07
N TYR A 49 0.75 -10.99 -2.09
CA TYR A 49 -0.27 -11.95 -1.71
C TYR A 49 -1.01 -12.47 -2.94
N ASP A 50 -1.57 -13.69 -2.85
CA ASP A 50 -2.50 -14.20 -3.85
C ASP A 50 -3.89 -14.35 -3.22
N ALA A 51 -4.90 -13.68 -3.79
CA ALA A 51 -6.26 -13.72 -3.26
C ALA A 51 -6.85 -15.14 -3.24
N LYS A 52 -6.38 -16.03 -4.11
CA LYS A 52 -6.82 -17.42 -4.17
C LYS A 52 -6.50 -18.20 -2.89
N ASP A 53 -5.40 -17.84 -2.21
CA ASP A 53 -4.99 -18.48 -0.96
C ASP A 53 -5.91 -18.12 0.21
N PHE A 54 -6.68 -17.03 0.09
CA PHE A 54 -7.52 -16.51 1.15
C PHE A 54 -9.02 -16.80 0.97
N VAL A 55 -9.41 -17.45 -0.11
CA VAL A 55 -10.83 -17.80 -0.33
C VAL A 55 -11.40 -18.60 0.83
N SER A 56 -10.60 -19.51 1.41
CA SER A 56 -11.00 -20.32 2.57
C SER A 56 -11.04 -19.54 3.89
N PHE A 57 -10.48 -18.32 3.93
CA PHE A 57 -10.47 -17.48 5.13
C PHE A 57 -11.79 -16.75 5.33
N VAL A 58 -12.55 -16.56 4.24
CA VAL A 58 -13.84 -15.84 4.29
C VAL A 58 -14.81 -16.52 5.25
N GLY A 59 -15.25 -15.76 6.26
CA GLY A 59 -16.11 -16.24 7.32
C GLY A 59 -15.40 -16.95 8.48
N ASN A 60 -14.07 -17.13 8.40
CA ASN A 60 -13.26 -17.60 9.52
C ASN A 60 -12.56 -16.42 10.20
N ILE A 61 -13.16 -15.93 11.29
CA ILE A 61 -12.71 -14.72 12.01
C ILE A 61 -11.23 -14.80 12.40
N GLU A 62 -10.75 -15.96 12.84
CA GLU A 62 -9.36 -16.12 13.27
C GLU A 62 -8.39 -15.97 12.11
N GLN A 63 -8.68 -16.59 10.97
CA GLN A 63 -7.83 -16.51 9.77
C GLN A 63 -7.88 -15.12 9.14
N GLU A 64 -9.05 -14.50 9.08
CA GLU A 64 -9.19 -13.12 8.62
C GLU A 64 -8.39 -12.15 9.50
N MET A 65 -8.44 -12.31 10.81
CA MET A 65 -7.68 -11.47 11.73
C MET A 65 -6.16 -11.66 11.58
N LYS A 66 -5.68 -12.89 11.37
CA LYS A 66 -4.26 -13.14 11.09
C LYS A 66 -3.81 -12.42 9.83
N LEU A 67 -4.57 -12.52 8.74
CA LEU A 67 -4.26 -11.85 7.47
C LEU A 67 -4.26 -10.33 7.63
N LYS A 68 -5.29 -9.76 8.27
CA LYS A 68 -5.37 -8.32 8.53
C LYS A 68 -4.23 -7.82 9.39
N THR A 69 -3.84 -8.59 10.41
CA THR A 69 -2.71 -8.24 11.28
C THR A 69 -1.39 -8.25 10.51
N GLU A 70 -1.15 -9.25 9.65
CA GLU A 70 0.05 -9.31 8.84
C GLU A 70 0.09 -8.15 7.83
N MET A 71 -1.01 -7.88 7.12
CA MET A 71 -1.10 -6.76 6.18
C MET A 71 -0.92 -5.40 6.87
N HIS A 72 -1.48 -5.24 8.07
CA HIS A 72 -1.28 -4.04 8.88
C HIS A 72 0.21 -3.86 9.25
N HIS A 73 0.87 -4.95 9.64
CA HIS A 73 2.30 -4.93 9.94
C HIS A 73 3.13 -4.53 8.70
N VAL A 74 2.77 -5.02 7.50
CA VAL A 74 3.43 -4.59 6.25
C VAL A 74 3.36 -3.07 6.08
N LEU A 75 2.22 -2.47 6.36
CA LEU A 75 1.99 -1.04 6.15
C LEU A 75 2.65 -0.16 7.22
N GLU A 76 2.61 -0.57 8.49
CA GLU A 76 3.09 0.25 9.59
C GLU A 76 4.56 0.03 9.96
N ASN A 77 5.02 -1.22 9.89
CA ASN A 77 6.34 -1.60 10.41
C ASN A 77 7.21 -2.31 9.37
N GLY A 78 6.69 -2.52 8.18
CA GLY A 78 7.37 -3.18 7.08
C GLY A 78 7.63 -2.24 5.91
N PRO A 79 7.65 -2.76 4.68
CA PRO A 79 7.97 -1.99 3.47
C PRO A 79 6.94 -0.91 3.12
N GLY A 80 5.82 -0.82 3.81
CA GLY A 80 4.78 0.18 3.58
C GLY A 80 3.88 -0.08 2.36
N VAL A 81 4.10 -1.19 1.66
CA VAL A 81 3.36 -1.54 0.44
C VAL A 81 3.21 -3.04 0.30
N PHE A 82 2.07 -3.47 -0.19
CA PHE A 82 1.84 -4.84 -0.64
C PHE A 82 1.00 -4.88 -1.92
N VAL A 83 1.05 -6.00 -2.62
CA VAL A 83 0.25 -6.29 -3.81
C VAL A 83 -0.61 -7.51 -3.54
N ILE A 84 -1.87 -7.49 -3.96
CA ILE A 84 -2.75 -8.65 -3.95
C ILE A 84 -3.03 -9.04 -5.40
N ARG A 85 -2.53 -10.19 -5.82
CA ARG A 85 -2.81 -10.76 -7.15
C ARG A 85 -4.14 -11.50 -7.15
N ASN A 86 -4.74 -11.62 -8.32
CA ASN A 86 -5.99 -12.38 -8.55
C ASN A 86 -7.19 -11.90 -7.70
N LEU A 87 -7.17 -10.64 -7.20
CA LEU A 87 -8.26 -10.10 -6.39
C LEU A 87 -9.51 -9.86 -7.24
N TYR A 88 -9.32 -9.40 -8.49
CA TYR A 88 -10.38 -9.18 -9.47
C TYR A 88 -10.07 -9.94 -10.76
N SER A 89 -11.11 -10.33 -11.49
CA SER A 89 -10.95 -10.87 -12.85
C SER A 89 -10.56 -9.76 -13.84
N GLU A 90 -9.91 -10.14 -14.93
CA GLU A 90 -9.55 -9.19 -16.01
C GLU A 90 -10.79 -8.47 -16.55
N ASP A 91 -11.92 -9.19 -16.74
CA ASP A 91 -13.18 -8.60 -17.21
C ASP A 91 -13.67 -7.45 -16.30
N VAL A 92 -13.55 -7.59 -14.97
CA VAL A 92 -13.95 -6.54 -14.02
C VAL A 92 -13.02 -5.34 -14.13
N ILE A 93 -11.73 -5.58 -14.32
CA ILE A 93 -10.74 -4.51 -14.51
C ILE A 93 -11.00 -3.76 -15.81
N ASP A 94 -11.21 -4.49 -16.91
CA ASP A 94 -11.46 -3.90 -18.23
C ASP A 94 -12.75 -3.07 -18.26
N GLN A 95 -13.84 -3.58 -17.65
CA GLN A 95 -15.08 -2.83 -17.52
C GLN A 95 -14.89 -1.55 -16.69
N SER A 96 -14.12 -1.63 -15.61
CA SER A 96 -13.82 -0.47 -14.78
C SER A 96 -13.00 0.57 -15.54
N ASN A 97 -11.98 0.15 -16.26
CA ASN A 97 -11.16 1.01 -17.10
C ASN A 97 -11.99 1.72 -18.17
N ALA A 98 -12.88 0.99 -18.86
CA ALA A 98 -13.77 1.57 -19.86
C ALA A 98 -14.73 2.63 -19.27
N ILE A 99 -15.12 2.49 -17.99
CA ILE A 99 -15.92 3.50 -17.29
C ILE A 99 -15.06 4.72 -16.97
N PHE A 100 -13.85 4.52 -16.45
CA PHE A 100 -12.93 5.62 -16.13
C PHE A 100 -12.55 6.43 -17.37
N GLU A 101 -12.27 5.78 -18.50
CA GLU A 101 -11.99 6.45 -19.77
C GLU A 101 -13.14 7.40 -20.17
N LYS A 102 -14.39 6.94 -20.10
CA LYS A 102 -15.57 7.78 -20.39
C LYS A 102 -15.71 8.95 -19.43
N ILE A 103 -15.36 8.77 -18.16
CA ILE A 103 -15.40 9.86 -17.16
C ILE A 103 -14.34 10.91 -17.52
N VAL A 104 -13.11 10.48 -17.79
CA VAL A 104 -12.00 11.37 -18.17
C VAL A 104 -12.30 12.12 -19.46
N GLU A 105 -12.85 11.47 -20.49
CA GLU A 105 -13.29 12.11 -21.74
C GLU A 105 -14.34 13.20 -21.48
N LYS A 106 -15.31 12.90 -20.62
CA LYS A 106 -16.36 13.86 -20.28
C LYS A 106 -15.83 15.04 -19.49
N GLU A 107 -14.92 14.80 -18.54
CA GLU A 107 -14.30 15.87 -17.76
C GLU A 107 -13.35 16.73 -18.58
N SER A 108 -12.58 16.13 -19.49
CA SER A 108 -11.69 16.85 -20.41
C SER A 108 -12.45 17.76 -21.39
N SER A 109 -13.69 17.43 -21.70
CA SER A 109 -14.57 18.27 -22.53
C SER A 109 -15.26 19.39 -21.77
N SER A 110 -15.31 19.30 -20.45
CA SER A 110 -15.79 20.40 -19.58
C SER A 110 -14.56 21.15 -19.05
N SER A 111 -14.29 22.35 -19.58
CA SER A 111 -13.11 23.18 -19.29
C SER A 111 -13.03 23.69 -17.84
N ASN A 112 -12.96 22.78 -16.87
CA ASN A 112 -12.63 23.06 -15.48
C ASN A 112 -11.28 22.45 -15.14
N ASP A 113 -10.24 22.97 -15.75
CA ASP A 113 -8.87 22.69 -15.35
C ASP A 113 -8.53 23.52 -14.10
N HIS A 114 -8.75 22.91 -12.93
CA HIS A 114 -8.40 23.53 -11.65
C HIS A 114 -6.89 23.74 -11.47
N PHE A 115 -6.06 23.22 -12.35
CA PHE A 115 -4.61 23.31 -12.29
C PHE A 115 -4.01 24.27 -13.34
N ALA A 116 -4.80 24.78 -14.30
CA ALA A 116 -4.28 25.57 -15.43
C ALA A 116 -4.37 27.08 -15.25
N SER A 117 -4.96 27.62 -14.20
CA SER A 117 -5.06 29.05 -13.97
C SER A 117 -4.25 29.49 -12.77
N GLY A 118 -2.98 29.81 -12.95
CA GLY A 118 -2.26 30.47 -11.89
C GLY A 118 -0.74 30.36 -11.89
N THR A 119 -0.11 30.59 -13.01
CA THR A 119 1.31 31.00 -13.02
C THR A 119 1.48 32.12 -14.05
N ASN A 120 1.34 33.31 -13.56
CA ASN A 120 2.05 34.50 -14.05
C ASN A 120 2.92 35.00 -12.92
#